data_3b033eb79377521777a5fff8e4f23d8c
#
_entry.id   3b033eb79377521777a5fff8e4f23d8c
#
_cell.length_a   1.000
_cell.length_b   1.000
_cell.length_c   1.000
_cell.angle_alpha   90.00
_cell.angle_beta   90.00
_cell.angle_gamma   90.00
#
_symmetry.space_group_name_H-M   'P 1'
#
loop_
_entity.id
_entity.type
_entity.pdbx_description
1 polymer ?
#
loop_
_entity_poly.entity_id
_entity_poly.type
_entity_poly.pdbx_seq_one_letter_code
_entity_poly.pdbx_strand_id
1 'polypeptide(L)'
;MTALAVVLLMAALAAAAFAPNRLVKRKLRLSVYLLGAFLALRVVLAKATLAPALASEVEAIHYLLFLLAIINAVVVAGLNPLRHDRVPDRFPAIVQDAIVIGLFLVVATLIFPERLLAASAVSAVIVGFALQDTLGNAFAGLAIQIEKPFRVGHWISVGSFEGRVSEITWRATRLHTRTGDFVIVPNSTMSKDAIVNYSEPLGPSRLAIEVGVSYDAAPTTVKAAILEAVRQAPLALAQPAPDVLLMHFGDSSITYRARVWIADFRFDEEAIDQVRTAIYYCF
;
A
#
# COMPACT_ATOMS: atom_id res chain seq x y z
N MET A 1 -3.59 37.61 24.17
CA MET A 1 -3.51 36.16 24.27
C MET A 1 -4.40 35.54 25.35
N THR A 2 -4.43 36.10 26.59
CA THR A 2 -5.28 35.55 27.67
C THR A 2 -6.78 35.53 27.33
N ALA A 3 -7.32 36.63 26.79
CA ALA A 3 -8.72 36.69 26.36
C ALA A 3 -9.05 35.66 25.28
N LEU A 4 -8.16 35.48 24.31
CA LEU A 4 -8.29 34.45 23.25
C LEU A 4 -8.25 33.05 23.84
N ALA A 5 -7.35 32.79 24.79
CA ALA A 5 -7.26 31.48 25.45
C ALA A 5 -8.54 31.16 26.25
N VAL A 6 -9.12 32.13 26.94
CA VAL A 6 -10.39 31.96 27.65
C VAL A 6 -11.53 31.64 26.68
N VAL A 7 -11.62 32.37 25.56
CA VAL A 7 -12.65 32.12 24.53
C VAL A 7 -12.48 30.73 23.93
N LEU A 8 -11.25 30.33 23.60
CA LEU A 8 -10.95 29.00 23.08
C LEU A 8 -11.24 27.90 24.12
N LEU A 9 -10.96 28.13 25.40
CA LEU A 9 -11.29 27.19 26.48
C LEU A 9 -12.81 26.99 26.56
N MET A 10 -13.57 28.07 26.54
CA MET A 10 -15.05 27.99 26.55
C MET A 10 -15.59 27.27 25.33
N ALA A 11 -15.04 27.58 24.13
CA ALA A 11 -15.40 26.88 22.90
C ALA A 11 -15.05 25.39 22.93
N ALA A 12 -13.85 25.03 23.45
CA ALA A 12 -13.43 23.64 23.59
C ALA A 12 -14.27 22.86 24.62
N LEU A 13 -14.64 23.51 25.72
CA LEU A 13 -15.56 22.94 26.74
C LEU A 13 -16.95 22.71 26.15
N ALA A 14 -17.50 23.68 25.44
CA ALA A 14 -18.79 23.56 24.77
C ALA A 14 -18.74 22.43 23.72
N ALA A 15 -17.74 22.42 22.85
CA ALA A 15 -17.55 21.38 21.85
C ALA A 15 -17.39 19.99 22.49
N ALA A 16 -16.64 19.86 23.59
CA ALA A 16 -16.50 18.61 24.33
C ALA A 16 -17.80 18.17 25.01
N ALA A 17 -18.63 19.10 25.47
CA ALA A 17 -19.93 18.80 26.06
C ALA A 17 -20.93 18.27 25.03
N PHE A 18 -20.99 18.89 23.85
CA PHE A 18 -21.94 18.58 22.78
C PHE A 18 -21.43 17.52 21.78
N ALA A 19 -20.16 17.12 21.85
CA ALA A 19 -19.61 16.11 20.95
C ALA A 19 -20.34 14.75 21.12
N PRO A 20 -20.89 14.17 20.04
CA PRO A 20 -21.63 12.91 20.13
C PRO A 20 -20.70 11.70 20.29
N ASN A 21 -19.45 11.78 19.83
CA ASN A 21 -18.48 10.68 19.82
C ASN A 21 -17.56 10.72 21.06
N ARG A 22 -17.40 9.57 21.74
CA ARG A 22 -16.54 9.44 22.92
C ARG A 22 -15.07 9.74 22.65
N LEU A 23 -14.56 9.41 21.45
CA LEU A 23 -13.16 9.68 21.06
C LEU A 23 -12.93 11.17 20.85
N VAL A 24 -13.83 11.87 20.16
CA VAL A 24 -13.79 13.33 19.99
C VAL A 24 -13.83 14.02 21.35
N LYS A 25 -14.72 13.56 22.22
CA LYS A 25 -14.83 14.05 23.61
C LYS A 25 -13.52 13.92 24.38
N ARG A 26 -12.87 12.74 24.29
CA ARG A 26 -11.58 12.49 24.95
C ARG A 26 -10.47 13.38 24.41
N LYS A 27 -10.39 13.56 23.09
CA LYS A 27 -9.36 14.39 22.44
C LYS A 27 -9.56 15.88 22.69
N LEU A 28 -10.79 16.37 22.66
CA LEU A 28 -11.09 17.77 23.03
C LEU A 28 -10.81 18.06 24.50
N ARG A 29 -11.00 17.10 25.40
CA ARG A 29 -10.59 17.25 26.82
C ARG A 29 -9.09 17.53 26.97
N LEU A 30 -8.24 16.95 26.11
CA LEU A 30 -6.82 17.25 26.09
C LEU A 30 -6.57 18.74 25.82
N SER A 31 -7.24 19.33 24.81
CA SER A 31 -7.15 20.78 24.55
C SER A 31 -7.64 21.60 25.73
N VAL A 32 -8.71 21.18 26.42
CA VAL A 32 -9.21 21.82 27.64
C VAL A 32 -8.15 21.81 28.75
N TYR A 33 -7.51 20.65 28.99
CA TYR A 33 -6.46 20.56 30.01
C TYR A 33 -5.23 21.42 29.66
N LEU A 34 -4.81 21.42 28.38
CA LEU A 34 -3.68 22.21 27.91
C LEU A 34 -3.96 23.73 28.05
N LEU A 35 -5.16 24.19 27.67
CA LEU A 35 -5.58 25.58 27.86
C LEU A 35 -5.71 25.94 29.32
N GLY A 36 -6.21 25.05 30.17
CA GLY A 36 -6.25 25.23 31.62
C GLY A 36 -4.84 25.36 32.22
N ALA A 37 -3.92 24.49 31.80
CA ALA A 37 -2.52 24.57 32.25
C ALA A 37 -1.84 25.87 31.76
N PHE A 38 -2.11 26.29 30.51
CA PHE A 38 -1.66 27.59 29.99
C PHE A 38 -2.13 28.74 30.87
N LEU A 39 -3.41 28.82 31.20
CA LEU A 39 -3.96 29.86 32.05
C LEU A 39 -3.42 29.82 33.49
N ALA A 40 -3.30 28.63 34.07
CA ALA A 40 -2.72 28.47 35.43
C ALA A 40 -1.25 28.92 35.42
N LEU A 41 -0.45 28.52 34.45
CA LEU A 41 0.95 28.92 34.36
C LEU A 41 1.08 30.44 34.14
N ARG A 42 0.16 31.07 33.40
CA ARG A 42 0.10 32.53 33.24
C ARG A 42 -0.11 33.28 34.55
N VAL A 43 -0.98 32.74 35.45
CA VAL A 43 -1.22 33.34 36.76
C VAL A 43 0.02 33.17 37.63
N VAL A 44 0.70 32.03 37.59
CA VAL A 44 1.95 31.80 38.33
C VAL A 44 3.04 32.75 37.86
N LEU A 45 3.26 32.87 36.56
CA LEU A 45 4.24 33.80 35.98
C LEU A 45 3.98 35.28 36.33
N ALA A 46 2.71 35.66 36.48
CA ALA A 46 2.35 37.04 36.86
C ALA A 46 2.66 37.36 38.35
N LYS A 47 2.80 36.33 39.19
CA LYS A 47 3.03 36.50 40.62
C LYS A 47 4.45 36.10 41.07
N ALA A 48 5.16 35.28 40.30
CA ALA A 48 6.48 34.77 40.66
C ALA A 48 7.60 35.71 40.14
N THR A 49 8.52 36.06 41.02
CA THR A 49 9.77 36.74 40.68
C THR A 49 10.82 35.68 40.34
N LEU A 50 10.83 35.28 39.04
CA LEU A 50 11.78 34.28 38.51
C LEU A 50 13.08 34.97 38.04
N ALA A 51 14.21 34.25 38.14
CA ALA A 51 15.45 34.67 37.50
C ALA A 51 15.23 34.79 35.95
N PRO A 52 15.86 35.77 35.28
CA PRO A 52 15.59 36.04 33.87
C PRO A 52 15.73 34.83 32.94
N ALA A 53 16.71 33.98 33.19
CA ALA A 53 16.94 32.75 32.41
C ALA A 53 15.79 31.76 32.58
N LEU A 54 15.34 31.52 33.82
CA LEU A 54 14.20 30.63 34.10
C LEU A 54 12.88 31.21 33.58
N ALA A 55 12.71 32.54 33.67
CA ALA A 55 11.51 33.19 33.12
C ALA A 55 11.34 32.95 31.61
N SER A 56 12.42 33.06 30.84
CA SER A 56 12.39 32.82 29.38
C SER A 56 12.06 31.37 29.01
N GLU A 57 12.55 30.40 29.79
CA GLU A 57 12.24 28.97 29.55
C GLU A 57 10.79 28.64 29.87
N VAL A 58 10.29 29.15 31.01
CA VAL A 58 8.90 28.94 31.42
C VAL A 58 7.92 29.64 30.47
N GLU A 59 8.31 30.81 29.93
CA GLU A 59 7.53 31.52 28.93
C GLU A 59 7.47 30.76 27.60
N ALA A 60 8.55 30.14 27.16
CA ALA A 60 8.55 29.28 25.97
C ALA A 60 7.62 28.08 26.14
N ILE A 61 7.69 27.37 27.28
CA ILE A 61 6.80 26.26 27.61
C ILE A 61 5.34 26.73 27.63
N HIS A 62 5.07 27.89 28.17
CA HIS A 62 3.74 28.50 28.20
C HIS A 62 3.17 28.70 26.80
N TYR A 63 3.94 29.22 25.85
CA TYR A 63 3.51 29.37 24.46
C TYR A 63 3.36 28.02 23.74
N LEU A 64 4.22 27.05 24.00
CA LEU A 64 4.13 25.70 23.42
C LEU A 64 2.86 24.98 23.88
N LEU A 65 2.45 25.10 25.14
CA LEU A 65 1.18 24.54 25.63
C LEU A 65 -0.02 25.13 24.89
N PHE A 66 -0.02 26.45 24.68
CA PHE A 66 -1.09 27.13 23.93
C PHE A 66 -1.14 26.67 22.47
N LEU A 67 0.02 26.59 21.82
CA LEU A 67 0.16 26.11 20.46
C LEU A 67 -0.36 24.67 20.29
N LEU A 68 0.07 23.78 21.15
CA LEU A 68 -0.38 22.38 21.12
C LEU A 68 -1.90 22.27 21.33
N ALA A 69 -2.46 23.07 22.24
CA ALA A 69 -3.90 23.09 22.48
C ALA A 69 -4.70 23.52 21.24
N ILE A 70 -4.24 24.58 20.54
CA ILE A 70 -4.89 25.06 19.32
C ILE A 70 -4.79 24.02 18.21
N ILE A 71 -3.60 23.52 17.95
CA ILE A 71 -3.36 22.54 16.88
C ILE A 71 -4.24 21.30 17.14
N ASN A 72 -4.26 20.77 18.36
CA ASN A 72 -5.11 19.63 18.69
C ASN A 72 -6.59 19.95 18.49
N ALA A 73 -7.07 21.11 18.91
CA ALA A 73 -8.47 21.50 18.74
C ALA A 73 -8.86 21.63 17.25
N VAL A 74 -8.00 22.27 16.43
CA VAL A 74 -8.23 22.47 14.99
C VAL A 74 -8.22 21.13 14.24
N VAL A 75 -7.25 20.27 14.52
CA VAL A 75 -7.14 18.96 13.88
C VAL A 75 -8.33 18.07 14.26
N VAL A 76 -8.71 18.04 15.55
CA VAL A 76 -9.87 17.26 15.98
C VAL A 76 -11.16 17.77 15.38
N ALA A 77 -11.38 19.10 15.32
CA ALA A 77 -12.56 19.70 14.72
C ALA A 77 -12.61 19.51 13.19
N GLY A 78 -11.46 19.57 12.50
CA GLY A 78 -11.37 19.43 11.06
C GLY A 78 -11.53 17.99 10.57
N LEU A 79 -10.92 17.02 11.26
CA LEU A 79 -10.95 15.61 10.85
C LEU A 79 -12.20 14.87 11.34
N ASN A 80 -12.82 15.32 12.44
CA ASN A 80 -14.03 14.73 12.98
C ASN A 80 -15.17 15.73 12.91
N PRO A 81 -15.85 15.85 11.76
CA PRO A 81 -17.02 16.72 11.68
C PRO A 81 -18.03 16.28 12.75
N LEU A 82 -18.64 17.26 13.43
CA LEU A 82 -19.62 17.09 14.51
C LEU A 82 -20.92 16.37 14.07
N ARG A 83 -20.87 15.57 13.01
CA ARG A 83 -22.00 14.84 12.44
C ARG A 83 -22.28 13.53 13.19
N HIS A 84 -23.53 13.29 13.41
CA HIS A 84 -24.15 12.11 14.02
C HIS A 84 -24.04 10.85 13.15
N ASP A 85 -22.95 10.65 12.41
CA ASP A 85 -22.84 9.55 11.48
C ASP A 85 -22.30 8.29 12.17
N ARG A 86 -23.07 7.20 12.10
CA ARG A 86 -22.76 5.88 12.66
C ARG A 86 -21.68 5.12 11.89
N VAL A 87 -20.87 5.80 11.07
CA VAL A 87 -19.80 5.18 10.30
C VAL A 87 -18.60 4.98 11.22
N PRO A 88 -17.99 3.78 11.25
CA PRO A 88 -16.78 3.54 12.02
C PRO A 88 -15.69 4.55 11.64
N ASP A 89 -14.94 4.99 12.64
CA ASP A 89 -13.91 6.04 12.56
C ASP A 89 -13.11 5.91 11.26
N ARG A 90 -13.31 6.83 10.31
CA ARG A 90 -12.59 6.85 9.03
C ARG A 90 -11.09 7.06 9.23
N PHE A 91 -10.70 7.64 10.38
CA PHE A 91 -9.31 7.86 10.73
C PHE A 91 -8.97 7.23 12.08
N PRO A 92 -8.04 6.24 12.12
CA PRO A 92 -7.52 5.70 13.35
C PRO A 92 -7.00 6.81 14.27
N ALA A 93 -7.23 6.67 15.57
CA ALA A 93 -6.82 7.68 16.58
C ALA A 93 -5.33 8.03 16.48
N ILE A 94 -4.50 7.06 16.14
CA ILE A 94 -3.05 7.23 15.96
C ILE A 94 -2.69 8.18 14.79
N VAL A 95 -3.47 8.20 13.71
CA VAL A 95 -3.24 9.10 12.57
C VAL A 95 -3.51 10.54 12.97
N GLN A 96 -4.58 10.79 13.71
CA GLN A 96 -4.88 12.12 14.24
C GLN A 96 -3.78 12.62 15.20
N ASP A 97 -3.30 11.73 16.11
CA ASP A 97 -2.24 12.07 17.05
C ASP A 97 -0.92 12.35 16.32
N ALA A 98 -0.59 11.57 15.28
CA ALA A 98 0.58 11.81 14.44
C ALA A 98 0.50 13.16 13.69
N ILE A 99 -0.66 13.53 13.17
CA ILE A 99 -0.88 14.84 12.52
C ILE A 99 -0.71 15.98 13.54
N VAL A 100 -1.28 15.85 14.75
CA VAL A 100 -1.15 16.86 15.81
C VAL A 100 0.31 17.05 16.21
N ILE A 101 1.03 15.93 16.46
CA ILE A 101 2.44 15.96 16.83
C ILE A 101 3.29 16.54 15.70
N GLY A 102 3.08 16.10 14.46
CA GLY A 102 3.83 16.59 13.29
C GLY A 102 3.64 18.08 13.07
N LEU A 103 2.39 18.59 13.07
CA LEU A 103 2.10 20.00 12.96
C LEU A 103 2.67 20.80 14.13
N PHE A 104 2.57 20.29 15.35
CA PHE A 104 3.14 20.93 16.52
C PHE A 104 4.66 21.08 16.39
N LEU A 105 5.37 20.02 16.02
CA LEU A 105 6.82 20.07 15.84
C LEU A 105 7.24 21.08 14.76
N VAL A 106 6.56 21.07 13.61
CA VAL A 106 6.84 22.03 12.52
C VAL A 106 6.62 23.45 12.98
N VAL A 107 5.45 23.77 13.53
CA VAL A 107 5.12 25.16 13.94
C VAL A 107 5.97 25.59 15.14
N ALA A 108 6.21 24.73 16.10
CA ALA A 108 7.07 25.03 17.25
C ALA A 108 8.51 25.34 16.81
N THR A 109 9.07 24.59 15.84
CA THR A 109 10.41 24.86 15.29
C THR A 109 10.47 26.18 14.53
N LEU A 110 9.40 26.54 13.80
CA LEU A 110 9.32 27.83 13.10
C LEU A 110 9.24 29.03 14.08
N ILE A 111 8.59 28.86 15.24
CA ILE A 111 8.43 29.92 16.25
C ILE A 111 9.68 30.03 17.15
N PHE A 112 10.31 28.88 17.49
CA PHE A 112 11.47 28.81 18.39
C PHE A 112 12.68 28.12 17.71
N PRO A 113 13.20 28.66 16.61
CA PRO A 113 14.23 27.99 15.82
C PRO A 113 15.52 27.74 16.62
N GLU A 114 15.97 28.74 17.42
CA GLU A 114 17.22 28.64 18.18
C GLU A 114 17.20 27.53 19.24
N ARG A 115 16.03 27.17 19.75
CA ARG A 115 15.86 26.15 20.80
C ARG A 115 15.61 24.76 20.29
N LEU A 116 14.88 24.65 19.18
CA LEU A 116 14.37 23.38 18.70
C LEU A 116 15.10 22.83 17.47
N LEU A 117 15.86 23.67 16.74
CA LEU A 117 16.44 23.23 15.47
C LEU A 117 17.41 22.06 15.61
N ALA A 118 18.31 22.09 16.59
CA ALA A 118 19.28 21.02 16.81
C ALA A 118 18.62 19.72 17.28
N ALA A 119 17.67 19.80 18.21
CA ALA A 119 16.94 18.64 18.71
C ALA A 119 15.98 18.07 17.66
N SER A 120 15.35 18.93 16.86
CA SER A 120 14.42 18.51 15.81
C SER A 120 15.10 17.84 14.64
N ALA A 121 16.34 18.24 14.28
CA ALA A 121 17.11 17.61 13.19
C ALA A 121 17.37 16.13 13.48
N VAL A 122 17.87 15.79 14.66
CA VAL A 122 18.12 14.39 15.07
C VAL A 122 16.80 13.61 15.15
N SER A 123 15.77 14.22 15.76
CA SER A 123 14.46 13.59 15.86
C SER A 123 13.81 13.33 14.50
N ALA A 124 13.96 14.27 13.54
CA ALA A 124 13.44 14.10 12.17
C ALA A 124 14.10 12.93 11.45
N VAL A 125 15.40 12.74 11.62
CA VAL A 125 16.13 11.58 11.04
C VAL A 125 15.61 10.28 11.62
N ILE A 126 15.47 10.19 12.95
CA ILE A 126 14.96 8.98 13.62
C ILE A 126 13.52 8.66 13.16
N VAL A 127 12.64 9.66 13.12
CA VAL A 127 11.26 9.51 12.66
C VAL A 127 11.23 9.15 11.17
N GLY A 128 12.11 9.76 10.34
CA GLY A 128 12.24 9.44 8.93
C GLY A 128 12.58 7.96 8.71
N PHE A 129 13.56 7.43 9.43
CA PHE A 129 13.89 6.00 9.38
C PHE A 129 12.73 5.11 9.87
N ALA A 130 12.06 5.49 10.96
CA ALA A 130 10.93 4.72 11.48
C ALA A 130 9.73 4.68 10.51
N LEU A 131 9.54 5.71 9.68
CA LEU A 131 8.46 5.81 8.70
C LEU A 131 8.87 5.37 7.28
N GLN A 132 10.15 5.05 7.04
CA GLN A 132 10.69 4.76 5.72
C GLN A 132 9.88 3.72 4.95
N ASP A 133 9.58 2.58 5.57
CA ASP A 133 8.82 1.51 4.93
C ASP A 133 7.37 1.91 4.64
N THR A 134 6.75 2.65 5.54
CA THR A 134 5.38 3.12 5.36
C THR A 134 5.27 4.11 4.20
N LEU A 135 6.17 5.09 4.15
CA LEU A 135 6.26 6.05 3.06
C LEU A 135 6.65 5.38 1.74
N GLY A 136 7.59 4.43 1.78
CA GLY A 136 8.01 3.65 0.62
C GLY A 136 6.82 2.91 -0.02
N ASN A 137 5.99 2.25 0.79
CA ASN A 137 4.78 1.59 0.30
C ASN A 137 3.74 2.57 -0.26
N ALA A 138 3.56 3.73 0.39
CA ALA A 138 2.62 4.75 -0.08
C ALA A 138 3.03 5.36 -1.41
N PHE A 139 4.32 5.71 -1.58
CA PHE A 139 4.86 6.23 -2.84
C PHE A 139 4.83 5.19 -3.95
N ALA A 140 5.20 3.94 -3.65
CA ALA A 140 5.10 2.84 -4.61
C ALA A 140 3.64 2.61 -5.04
N GLY A 141 2.69 2.62 -4.11
CA GLY A 141 1.26 2.51 -4.43
C GLY A 141 0.74 3.66 -5.30
N LEU A 142 1.22 4.87 -5.05
CA LEU A 142 0.90 6.03 -5.89
C LEU A 142 1.50 5.88 -7.30
N ALA A 143 2.77 5.46 -7.41
CA ALA A 143 3.42 5.20 -8.70
C ALA A 143 2.66 4.14 -9.51
N ILE A 144 2.30 3.01 -8.89
CA ILE A 144 1.50 1.95 -9.53
C ILE A 144 0.16 2.50 -10.06
N GLN A 145 -0.51 3.38 -9.31
CA GLN A 145 -1.79 3.97 -9.74
C GLN A 145 -1.64 5.00 -10.85
N ILE A 146 -0.51 5.70 -10.94
CA ILE A 146 -0.23 6.68 -12.00
C ILE A 146 0.25 5.97 -13.28
N GLU A 147 1.26 5.12 -13.18
CA GLU A 147 1.90 4.46 -14.33
C GLU A 147 1.09 3.27 -14.85
N LYS A 148 0.32 2.62 -13.97
CA LYS A 148 -0.55 1.48 -14.27
C LYS A 148 0.15 0.34 -15.00
N PRO A 149 1.29 -0.18 -14.50
CA PRO A 149 1.97 -1.33 -15.10
C PRO A 149 1.08 -2.58 -15.11
N PHE A 150 0.10 -2.62 -14.23
CA PHE A 150 -1.00 -3.58 -14.20
C PHE A 150 -2.26 -2.90 -13.61
N ARG A 151 -3.42 -3.53 -13.78
CA ARG A 151 -4.71 -3.02 -13.30
C ARG A 151 -5.45 -4.09 -12.51
N VAL A 152 -6.46 -3.66 -11.73
CA VAL A 152 -7.38 -4.60 -11.10
C VAL A 152 -8.03 -5.47 -12.18
N GLY A 153 -8.00 -6.78 -11.96
CA GLY A 153 -8.48 -7.78 -12.91
C GLY A 153 -7.39 -8.43 -13.76
N HIS A 154 -6.20 -7.83 -13.88
CA HIS A 154 -5.09 -8.44 -14.61
C HIS A 154 -4.52 -9.64 -13.86
N TRP A 155 -4.03 -10.61 -14.62
CA TRP A 155 -3.26 -11.74 -14.11
C TRP A 155 -1.78 -11.39 -14.17
N ILE A 156 -1.11 -11.44 -13.02
CA ILE A 156 0.30 -11.06 -12.90
C ILE A 156 1.08 -12.09 -12.07
N SER A 157 2.38 -12.13 -12.32
CA SER A 157 3.33 -12.81 -11.45
C SER A 157 4.35 -11.81 -10.91
N VAL A 158 4.67 -11.90 -9.63
CA VAL A 158 5.66 -11.08 -8.93
C VAL A 158 6.42 -11.94 -7.93
N GLY A 159 7.74 -12.05 -8.10
CA GLY A 159 8.56 -12.98 -7.33
C GLY A 159 8.05 -14.43 -7.48
N SER A 160 7.70 -15.06 -6.35
CA SER A 160 7.13 -16.43 -6.32
C SER A 160 5.60 -16.46 -6.34
N PHE A 161 4.93 -15.31 -6.39
CA PHE A 161 3.48 -15.24 -6.32
C PHE A 161 2.88 -14.97 -7.68
N GLU A 162 1.81 -15.69 -8.00
CA GLU A 162 1.02 -15.52 -9.21
C GLU A 162 -0.46 -15.44 -8.86
N GLY A 163 -1.19 -14.54 -9.51
CA GLY A 163 -2.62 -14.40 -9.31
C GLY A 163 -3.24 -13.20 -10.01
N ARG A 164 -4.56 -13.13 -9.90
CA ARG A 164 -5.35 -12.02 -10.40
C ARG A 164 -5.34 -10.87 -9.41
N VAL A 165 -5.03 -9.66 -9.86
CA VAL A 165 -5.12 -8.44 -9.05
C VAL A 165 -6.56 -8.20 -8.65
N SER A 166 -6.88 -8.31 -7.36
CA SER A 166 -8.22 -8.06 -6.82
C SER A 166 -8.39 -6.63 -6.33
N GLU A 167 -7.33 -6.03 -5.76
CA GLU A 167 -7.36 -4.69 -5.19
C GLU A 167 -5.96 -4.08 -5.14
N ILE A 168 -5.88 -2.76 -5.35
CA ILE A 168 -4.66 -1.97 -5.16
C ILE A 168 -4.96 -0.90 -4.12
N THR A 169 -4.38 -1.03 -2.93
CA THR A 169 -4.51 -0.04 -1.86
C THR A 169 -3.28 0.87 -1.82
N TRP A 170 -3.29 1.86 -0.95
CA TRP A 170 -2.16 2.79 -0.79
C TRP A 170 -0.86 2.12 -0.31
N ARG A 171 -0.93 0.98 0.39
CA ARG A 171 0.25 0.28 0.94
C ARG A 171 0.51 -1.10 0.35
N ALA A 172 -0.48 -1.75 -0.24
CA ALA A 172 -0.37 -3.13 -0.69
C ALA A 172 -1.29 -3.43 -1.87
N THR A 173 -0.89 -4.37 -2.71
CA THR A 173 -1.68 -4.97 -3.77
C THR A 173 -2.12 -6.37 -3.34
N ARG A 174 -3.39 -6.70 -3.52
CA ARG A 174 -3.96 -8.01 -3.20
C ARG A 174 -4.11 -8.82 -4.48
N LEU A 175 -3.53 -10.01 -4.47
CA LEU A 175 -3.66 -11.01 -5.54
C LEU A 175 -4.57 -12.14 -5.08
N HIS A 176 -5.45 -12.60 -5.95
CA HIS A 176 -6.26 -13.80 -5.79
C HIS A 176 -5.61 -14.93 -6.59
N THR A 177 -5.11 -15.95 -5.91
CA THR A 177 -4.40 -17.08 -6.51
C THR A 177 -5.36 -18.07 -7.15
N ARG A 178 -4.84 -19.03 -7.91
CA ARG A 178 -5.61 -20.15 -8.48
C ARG A 178 -6.17 -21.08 -7.39
N THR A 179 -5.48 -21.20 -6.25
CA THR A 179 -5.92 -22.00 -5.10
C THR A 179 -7.06 -21.35 -4.31
N GLY A 180 -7.45 -20.13 -4.68
CA GLY A 180 -8.53 -19.39 -4.00
C GLY A 180 -8.04 -18.51 -2.84
N ASP A 181 -6.75 -18.49 -2.58
CA ASP A 181 -6.17 -17.70 -1.50
C ASP A 181 -5.92 -16.25 -1.91
N PHE A 182 -5.83 -15.36 -0.90
CA PHE A 182 -5.39 -13.99 -1.09
C PHE A 182 -3.93 -13.83 -0.65
N VAL A 183 -3.09 -13.37 -1.56
CA VAL A 183 -1.72 -12.93 -1.27
C VAL A 183 -1.71 -11.41 -1.23
N ILE A 184 -1.20 -10.84 -0.12
CA ILE A 184 -1.09 -9.40 0.07
C ILE A 184 0.39 -9.04 -0.08
N VAL A 185 0.72 -8.41 -1.20
CA VAL A 185 2.09 -8.00 -1.51
C VAL A 185 2.24 -6.50 -1.20
N PRO A 186 3.22 -6.09 -0.36
CA PRO A 186 3.52 -4.68 -0.14
C PRO A 186 3.86 -3.96 -1.46
N ASN A 187 3.36 -2.74 -1.64
CA ASN A 187 3.61 -2.01 -2.89
C ASN A 187 5.10 -1.70 -3.11
N SER A 188 5.88 -1.55 -2.03
CA SER A 188 7.33 -1.38 -2.13
C SER A 188 8.04 -2.61 -2.72
N THR A 189 7.54 -3.81 -2.46
CA THR A 189 8.00 -5.05 -3.10
C THR A 189 7.60 -5.08 -4.56
N MET A 190 6.31 -4.76 -4.86
CA MET A 190 5.82 -4.66 -6.24
C MET A 190 6.63 -3.70 -7.11
N SER A 191 7.13 -2.60 -6.52
CA SER A 191 7.93 -1.60 -7.24
C SER A 191 9.40 -1.99 -7.43
N LYS A 192 9.91 -2.96 -6.66
CA LYS A 192 11.32 -3.39 -6.72
C LYS A 192 11.50 -4.66 -7.53
N ASP A 193 10.51 -5.54 -7.52
CA ASP A 193 10.59 -6.83 -8.19
C ASP A 193 10.14 -6.72 -9.65
N ALA A 194 10.63 -7.65 -10.48
CA ALA A 194 10.12 -7.79 -11.84
C ALA A 194 8.69 -8.31 -11.80
N ILE A 195 7.81 -7.65 -12.54
CA ILE A 195 6.41 -8.04 -12.69
C ILE A 195 6.19 -8.57 -14.09
N VAL A 196 5.63 -9.77 -14.20
CA VAL A 196 5.13 -10.31 -15.47
C VAL A 196 3.63 -10.07 -15.52
N ASN A 197 3.17 -9.31 -16.49
CA ASN A 197 1.76 -9.06 -16.72
C ASN A 197 1.27 -9.92 -17.90
N TYR A 198 0.47 -10.94 -17.60
CA TYR A 198 -0.07 -11.86 -18.62
C TYR A 198 -1.31 -11.31 -19.31
N SER A 199 -1.89 -10.21 -18.81
CA SER A 199 -3.09 -9.59 -19.38
C SER A 199 -2.78 -8.41 -20.29
N GLU A 200 -1.54 -7.93 -20.32
CA GLU A 200 -1.13 -6.78 -21.13
C GLU A 200 0.29 -7.06 -21.71
N PRO A 201 0.56 -6.83 -23.02
CA PRO A 201 -0.37 -6.29 -24.01
C PRO A 201 -1.54 -7.26 -24.34
N LEU A 202 -2.70 -6.68 -24.68
CA LEU A 202 -3.85 -7.47 -25.12
C LEU A 202 -3.46 -8.31 -26.35
N GLY A 203 -3.61 -9.62 -26.22
CA GLY A 203 -3.29 -10.54 -27.29
C GLY A 203 -3.17 -11.99 -26.78
N PRO A 204 -3.01 -12.94 -27.68
CA PRO A 204 -2.86 -14.34 -27.31
C PRO A 204 -1.56 -14.57 -26.54
N SER A 205 -1.66 -15.40 -25.49
CA SER A 205 -0.52 -15.86 -24.71
C SER A 205 0.06 -17.14 -25.30
N ARG A 206 1.40 -17.25 -25.32
CA ARG A 206 2.08 -18.44 -25.84
C ARG A 206 2.47 -19.38 -24.72
N LEU A 207 1.97 -20.60 -24.79
CA LEU A 207 2.36 -21.72 -23.91
C LEU A 207 3.46 -22.56 -24.57
N ALA A 208 4.32 -23.15 -23.76
CA ALA A 208 5.35 -24.09 -24.16
C ALA A 208 5.13 -25.43 -23.45
N ILE A 209 4.84 -26.45 -24.20
CA ILE A 209 4.51 -27.80 -23.69
C ILE A 209 5.60 -28.76 -24.15
N GLU A 210 6.30 -29.40 -23.21
CA GLU A 210 7.35 -30.36 -23.53
C GLU A 210 6.80 -31.80 -23.49
N VAL A 211 7.24 -32.58 -24.48
CA VAL A 211 6.88 -33.98 -24.67
C VAL A 211 8.13 -34.80 -25.00
N GLY A 212 8.37 -35.86 -24.30
CA GLY A 212 9.42 -36.85 -24.59
C GLY A 212 8.86 -37.98 -25.48
N VAL A 213 9.51 -38.24 -26.61
CA VAL A 213 9.12 -39.32 -27.54
C VAL A 213 10.29 -40.27 -27.79
N SER A 214 10.02 -41.57 -27.96
CA SER A 214 11.02 -42.60 -28.26
C SER A 214 11.80 -42.27 -29.54
N TYR A 215 13.03 -42.79 -29.64
CA TYR A 215 13.87 -42.69 -30.82
C TYR A 215 13.35 -43.49 -32.03
N ASP A 216 12.35 -44.39 -31.83
CA ASP A 216 11.80 -45.24 -32.88
C ASP A 216 10.99 -44.45 -33.93
N ALA A 217 10.51 -43.26 -33.58
CA ALA A 217 9.70 -42.43 -34.44
C ALA A 217 10.52 -41.32 -35.13
N ALA A 218 10.39 -41.20 -36.47
CA ALA A 218 11.06 -40.13 -37.20
C ALA A 218 10.61 -38.74 -36.76
N PRO A 219 11.52 -37.75 -36.59
CA PRO A 219 11.18 -36.43 -36.09
C PRO A 219 10.11 -35.69 -36.91
N THR A 220 10.05 -35.87 -38.22
CA THR A 220 9.03 -35.29 -39.09
C THR A 220 7.63 -35.81 -38.76
N THR A 221 7.52 -37.13 -38.53
CA THR A 221 6.26 -37.79 -38.16
C THR A 221 5.79 -37.32 -36.79
N VAL A 222 6.72 -37.29 -35.82
CA VAL A 222 6.44 -36.81 -34.44
C VAL A 222 5.92 -35.36 -34.45
N LYS A 223 6.61 -34.48 -35.18
CA LYS A 223 6.16 -33.05 -35.31
C LYS A 223 4.79 -32.95 -35.91
N ALA A 224 4.50 -33.73 -36.94
CA ALA A 224 3.19 -33.71 -37.60
C ALA A 224 2.08 -34.21 -36.66
N ALA A 225 2.33 -35.30 -35.90
CA ALA A 225 1.39 -35.84 -34.95
C ALA A 225 1.10 -34.83 -33.78
N ILE A 226 2.14 -34.21 -33.25
CA ILE A 226 1.96 -33.18 -32.21
C ILE A 226 1.17 -31.98 -32.74
N LEU A 227 1.44 -31.51 -33.96
CA LEU A 227 0.68 -30.41 -34.57
C LEU A 227 -0.78 -30.77 -34.79
N GLU A 228 -1.08 -32.01 -35.19
CA GLU A 228 -2.44 -32.49 -35.37
C GLU A 228 -3.17 -32.54 -33.98
N ALA A 229 -2.51 -33.04 -32.94
CA ALA A 229 -3.04 -33.03 -31.61
C ALA A 229 -3.35 -31.62 -31.09
N VAL A 230 -2.46 -30.66 -31.35
CA VAL A 230 -2.69 -29.25 -30.97
C VAL A 230 -3.92 -28.68 -31.65
N ARG A 231 -4.17 -29.02 -32.94
CA ARG A 231 -5.37 -28.57 -33.70
C ARG A 231 -6.68 -29.10 -33.09
N GLN A 232 -6.63 -30.25 -32.43
CA GLN A 232 -7.79 -30.87 -31.79
C GLN A 232 -8.10 -30.26 -30.40
N ALA A 233 -7.17 -29.51 -29.80
CA ALA A 233 -7.34 -28.88 -28.51
C ALA A 233 -8.22 -27.61 -28.63
N PRO A 234 -9.41 -27.54 -28.00
CA PRO A 234 -10.36 -26.44 -28.18
C PRO A 234 -9.85 -25.07 -27.76
N LEU A 235 -8.95 -24.99 -26.75
CA LEU A 235 -8.38 -23.74 -26.26
C LEU A 235 -7.16 -23.27 -27.08
N ALA A 236 -6.61 -24.14 -27.96
CA ALA A 236 -5.48 -23.78 -28.82
C ALA A 236 -5.95 -22.93 -30.01
N LEU A 237 -5.34 -21.78 -30.22
CA LEU A 237 -5.64 -20.93 -31.34
C LEU A 237 -4.96 -21.43 -32.63
N ALA A 238 -5.69 -21.34 -33.74
CA ALA A 238 -5.12 -21.59 -35.08
C ALA A 238 -4.19 -20.45 -35.54
N GLN A 239 -4.41 -19.24 -35.02
CA GLN A 239 -3.61 -18.05 -35.34
C GLN A 239 -3.33 -17.29 -34.03
N PRO A 240 -2.06 -16.96 -33.72
CA PRO A 240 -0.85 -17.33 -34.47
C PRO A 240 -0.66 -18.85 -34.55
N ALA A 241 -0.08 -19.32 -35.68
CA ALA A 241 0.06 -20.75 -35.93
C ALA A 241 0.94 -21.44 -34.87
N PRO A 242 0.51 -22.59 -34.30
CA PRO A 242 1.35 -23.40 -33.44
C PRO A 242 2.52 -24.01 -34.20
N ASP A 243 3.62 -24.25 -33.51
CA ASP A 243 4.77 -24.93 -34.07
C ASP A 243 5.38 -25.94 -33.06
N VAL A 244 6.23 -26.84 -33.61
CA VAL A 244 6.91 -27.86 -32.78
C VAL A 244 8.41 -27.84 -33.08
N LEU A 245 9.17 -27.69 -32.00
CA LEU A 245 10.63 -27.71 -32.05
C LEU A 245 11.16 -29.00 -31.42
N LEU A 246 12.19 -29.57 -32.02
CA LEU A 246 13.02 -30.57 -31.34
C LEU A 246 14.03 -29.83 -30.47
N MET A 247 14.05 -30.12 -29.19
CA MET A 247 14.84 -29.38 -28.21
C MET A 247 16.20 -30.03 -27.95
N HIS A 248 16.17 -31.29 -27.56
CA HIS A 248 17.41 -32.05 -27.31
C HIS A 248 17.18 -33.57 -27.38
N PHE A 249 18.27 -34.27 -27.51
CA PHE A 249 18.33 -35.76 -27.46
C PHE A 249 18.72 -36.17 -26.04
N GLY A 250 17.79 -36.81 -25.31
CA GLY A 250 18.02 -37.32 -23.97
C GLY A 250 18.41 -38.80 -23.99
N ASP A 251 18.72 -39.36 -22.83
CA ASP A 251 19.20 -40.76 -22.71
C ASP A 251 18.19 -41.81 -23.20
N SER A 252 16.89 -41.56 -23.02
CA SER A 252 15.82 -42.52 -23.37
C SER A 252 14.73 -41.92 -24.28
N SER A 253 14.76 -40.61 -24.51
CA SER A 253 13.74 -39.92 -25.30
C SER A 253 14.27 -38.67 -25.96
N ILE A 254 13.65 -38.25 -27.06
CA ILE A 254 13.85 -36.99 -27.72
C ILE A 254 12.81 -36.01 -27.18
N THR A 255 13.24 -34.88 -26.65
CA THR A 255 12.32 -33.83 -26.15
C THR A 255 11.90 -32.91 -27.26
N TYR A 256 10.59 -32.79 -27.48
CA TYR A 256 9.95 -31.84 -28.36
C TYR A 256 9.23 -30.79 -27.53
N ARG A 257 9.19 -29.56 -28.04
CA ARG A 257 8.43 -28.45 -27.43
C ARG A 257 7.39 -27.97 -28.42
N ALA A 258 6.12 -28.21 -28.08
CA ALA A 258 4.99 -27.59 -28.76
C ALA A 258 4.79 -26.16 -28.22
N ARG A 259 4.77 -25.18 -29.13
CA ARG A 259 4.43 -23.79 -28.81
C ARG A 259 3.02 -23.52 -29.30
N VAL A 260 2.13 -23.24 -28.37
CA VAL A 260 0.69 -23.13 -28.58
C VAL A 260 0.23 -21.75 -28.11
N TRP A 261 -0.67 -21.13 -28.84
CA TRP A 261 -1.24 -19.86 -28.45
C TRP A 261 -2.65 -20.06 -27.90
N ILE A 262 -2.98 -19.31 -26.83
CA ILE A 262 -4.30 -19.29 -26.19
C ILE A 262 -4.81 -17.87 -26.11
N ALA A 263 -6.13 -17.68 -26.14
CA ALA A 263 -6.73 -16.35 -26.09
C ALA A 263 -6.62 -15.67 -24.72
N ASP A 264 -6.63 -16.46 -23.64
CA ASP A 264 -6.65 -15.96 -22.29
C ASP A 264 -5.79 -16.83 -21.40
N PHE A 265 -4.79 -16.23 -20.74
CA PHE A 265 -3.85 -16.91 -19.85
C PHE A 265 -4.51 -17.59 -18.67
N ARG A 266 -5.71 -17.17 -18.26
CA ARG A 266 -6.45 -17.81 -17.17
C ARG A 266 -6.73 -19.29 -17.39
N PHE A 267 -6.79 -19.73 -18.65
CA PHE A 267 -7.06 -21.11 -19.05
C PHE A 267 -5.79 -21.88 -19.48
N ASP A 268 -4.60 -21.43 -19.03
CA ASP A 268 -3.33 -22.06 -19.44
C ASP A 268 -3.22 -23.51 -18.94
N GLU A 269 -3.60 -23.81 -17.70
CA GLU A 269 -3.57 -25.17 -17.12
C GLU A 269 -4.51 -26.10 -17.89
N GLU A 270 -5.74 -25.66 -18.18
CA GLU A 270 -6.72 -26.42 -18.95
C GLU A 270 -6.26 -26.62 -20.39
N ALA A 271 -5.67 -25.61 -21.01
CA ALA A 271 -5.12 -25.72 -22.34
C ALA A 271 -3.93 -26.67 -22.41
N ILE A 272 -3.04 -26.65 -21.41
CA ILE A 272 -1.93 -27.58 -21.29
C ILE A 272 -2.43 -29.02 -21.15
N ASP A 273 -3.45 -29.26 -20.32
CA ASP A 273 -4.06 -30.57 -20.13
C ASP A 273 -4.69 -31.09 -21.45
N GLN A 274 -5.50 -30.24 -22.11
CA GLN A 274 -6.13 -30.59 -23.40
C GLN A 274 -5.10 -30.98 -24.46
N VAL A 275 -4.04 -30.18 -24.59
CA VAL A 275 -2.98 -30.46 -25.57
C VAL A 275 -2.23 -31.74 -25.21
N ARG A 276 -1.86 -31.96 -23.93
CA ARG A 276 -1.18 -33.19 -23.51
C ARG A 276 -2.03 -34.43 -23.71
N THR A 277 -3.32 -34.35 -23.38
CA THR A 277 -4.28 -35.42 -23.60
C THR A 277 -4.46 -35.74 -25.08
N ALA A 278 -4.59 -34.72 -25.94
CA ALA A 278 -4.67 -34.90 -27.37
C ALA A 278 -3.39 -35.51 -27.95
N ILE A 279 -2.21 -35.09 -27.49
CA ILE A 279 -0.92 -35.71 -27.86
C ILE A 279 -0.89 -37.19 -27.49
N TYR A 280 -1.33 -37.52 -26.28
CA TYR A 280 -1.37 -38.94 -25.84
C TYR A 280 -2.22 -39.82 -26.76
N TYR A 281 -3.36 -39.34 -27.24
CA TYR A 281 -4.23 -40.12 -28.15
C TYR A 281 -3.77 -40.11 -29.62
N CYS A 282 -2.85 -39.22 -30.01
CA CYS A 282 -2.26 -39.21 -31.36
C CYS A 282 -1.05 -40.15 -31.51
N PHE A 283 -0.45 -40.60 -30.40
CA PHE A 283 0.67 -41.54 -30.33
C PHE A 283 0.21 -42.93 -29.97
#